data_a1bdb92d612adc29f3768e7b34a7a24d
#
_entry.id   a1bdb92d612adc29f3768e7b34a7a24d
#
_cell.length_a   1.000
_cell.length_b   1.000
_cell.length_c   1.000
_cell.angle_alpha   90.00
_cell.angle_beta   90.00
_cell.angle_gamma   90.00
#
_symmetry.space_group_name_H-M   'P 1'
#
loop_
_entity.id
_entity.type
_entity.pdbx_description
1 polymer ?
#
loop_
_entity_poly.entity_id
_entity_poly.type
_entity_poly.pdbx_seq_one_letter_code
_entity_poly.pdbx_strand_id
1 'polypeptide(L)'
;MEHPITSKANPRFKDLLALLRPTGAARTHTLLLGEKLIETWRGSPHAGRLIAESLWMMEGMDTPKPFHDLGVPLQWLGEKLMADLSDSASPPPCALLLRLGSEPDGPLKNRVIVPWGIQDPGNLGAIFRSAAAFGFQEALLGPGCADPFTPKALRGSMGAAFLLSIKRVLTLEIGDGKWFALDSGAGAIPLDAADLTEPLRILVGNEGHGWKHESLPAGVQRVAIPTTGVESLNAAVAAGIACYEAQRRMAG
;
A
#
# COMPACT_ATOMS: atom_id res chain seq x y z
N MET A 1 9.60 27.35 23.58
CA MET A 1 8.82 26.24 23.02
C MET A 1 7.55 26.81 22.39
N GLU A 2 7.21 26.46 21.16
CA GLU A 2 5.93 26.88 20.57
C GLU A 2 4.79 26.23 21.37
N HIS A 3 3.71 27.01 21.62
CA HIS A 3 2.54 26.46 22.29
C HIS A 3 1.86 25.38 21.43
N PRO A 4 1.41 24.27 22.02
CA PRO A 4 0.77 23.20 21.27
C PRO A 4 -0.55 23.67 20.65
N ILE A 5 -0.85 23.16 19.48
CA ILE A 5 -2.12 23.37 18.79
C ILE A 5 -3.16 22.45 19.43
N THR A 6 -4.17 23.03 20.05
CA THR A 6 -5.24 22.30 20.75
C THR A 6 -6.63 22.48 20.13
N SER A 7 -6.76 23.38 19.14
CA SER A 7 -8.04 23.70 18.50
C SER A 7 -8.07 23.27 17.04
N LYS A 8 -9.15 22.60 16.61
CA LYS A 8 -9.45 22.31 15.19
C LYS A 8 -9.62 23.56 14.33
N ALA A 9 -9.86 24.72 14.96
CA ALA A 9 -9.97 26.01 14.26
C ALA A 9 -8.61 26.61 13.90
N ASN A 10 -7.50 26.10 14.46
CA ASN A 10 -6.16 26.57 14.17
C ASN A 10 -5.86 26.49 12.66
N PRO A 11 -5.37 27.55 12.02
CA PRO A 11 -5.09 27.56 10.57
C PRO A 11 -4.13 26.45 10.13
N ARG A 12 -3.02 26.25 10.86
CA ARG A 12 -2.02 25.20 10.52
C ARG A 12 -2.62 23.79 10.54
N PHE A 13 -3.52 23.52 11.50
CA PHE A 13 -4.21 22.24 11.56
C PHE A 13 -5.23 22.06 10.42
N LYS A 14 -5.94 23.13 10.05
CA LYS A 14 -6.85 23.11 8.90
C LYS A 14 -6.08 22.89 7.60
N ASP A 15 -4.92 23.52 7.44
CA ASP A 15 -4.06 23.35 6.27
C ASP A 15 -3.58 21.89 6.17
N LEU A 16 -3.13 21.28 7.28
CA LEU A 16 -2.79 19.87 7.34
C LEU A 16 -3.94 18.98 6.87
N LEU A 17 -5.15 19.20 7.41
CA LEU A 17 -6.32 18.43 7.01
C LEU A 17 -6.70 18.64 5.53
N ALA A 18 -6.50 19.85 4.99
CA ALA A 18 -6.75 20.15 3.58
C ALA A 18 -5.78 19.39 2.68
N LEU A 19 -4.49 19.32 3.02
CA LEU A 19 -3.47 18.58 2.28
C LEU A 19 -3.73 17.07 2.26
N LEU A 20 -4.33 16.53 3.32
CA LEU A 20 -4.65 15.10 3.43
C LEU A 20 -5.90 14.68 2.64
N ARG A 21 -6.70 15.64 2.17
CA ARG A 21 -7.85 15.36 1.32
C ARG A 21 -7.38 15.09 -0.11
N PRO A 22 -7.94 14.09 -0.81
CA PRO A 22 -7.63 13.92 -2.22
C PRO A 22 -8.14 15.12 -3.02
N THR A 23 -7.29 15.65 -3.89
CA THR A 23 -7.64 16.70 -4.85
C THR A 23 -7.94 16.02 -6.19
N GLY A 24 -9.20 15.91 -6.56
CA GLY A 24 -9.58 15.14 -7.74
C GLY A 24 -9.28 13.64 -7.58
N ALA A 25 -8.70 13.02 -8.60
CA ALA A 25 -8.41 11.58 -8.60
C ALA A 25 -7.11 11.19 -7.88
N ALA A 26 -6.24 12.14 -7.54
CA ALA A 26 -4.92 11.84 -6.97
C ALA A 26 -4.71 12.50 -5.61
N ARG A 27 -4.12 11.74 -4.70
CA ARG A 27 -3.63 12.24 -3.43
C ARG A 27 -2.25 12.87 -3.65
N THR A 28 -2.02 14.05 -3.09
CA THR A 28 -0.72 14.73 -3.17
C THR A 28 0.12 14.59 -1.91
N HIS A 29 -0.52 14.31 -0.78
CA HIS A 29 0.14 14.18 0.53
C HIS A 29 -0.36 12.96 1.28
N THR A 30 0.49 12.44 2.17
CA THR A 30 0.12 11.39 3.12
C THR A 30 0.67 11.70 4.50
N LEU A 31 0.10 11.07 5.52
CA LEU A 31 0.52 11.21 6.90
C LEU A 31 0.99 9.85 7.43
N LEU A 32 2.26 9.77 7.83
CA LEU A 32 2.81 8.62 8.52
C LEU A 32 2.55 8.76 10.02
N LEU A 33 1.79 7.84 10.55
CA LEU A 33 1.34 7.83 11.93
C LEU A 33 2.21 6.89 12.77
N GLY A 34 3.05 7.47 13.64
CA GLY A 34 3.92 6.76 14.56
C GLY A 34 5.32 6.45 14.01
N GLU A 35 6.24 6.24 14.93
CA GLU A 35 7.67 6.06 14.66
C GLU A 35 7.97 4.94 13.67
N LYS A 36 7.31 3.80 13.83
CA LYS A 36 7.56 2.62 12.99
C LYS A 36 7.33 2.86 11.51
N LEU A 37 6.26 3.59 11.14
CA LEU A 37 6.00 3.92 9.74
C LEU A 37 7.04 4.90 9.19
N ILE A 38 7.46 5.87 10.00
CA ILE A 38 8.48 6.86 9.63
C ILE A 38 9.83 6.17 9.39
N GLU A 39 10.24 5.26 10.28
CA GLU A 39 11.46 4.46 10.12
C GLU A 39 11.39 3.57 8.87
N THR A 40 10.25 2.89 8.65
CA THR A 40 10.06 2.05 7.48
C THR A 40 10.19 2.85 6.18
N TRP A 41 9.58 4.05 6.13
CA TRP A 41 9.74 4.96 5.00
C TRP A 41 11.19 5.37 4.80
N ARG A 42 11.90 5.83 5.85
CA ARG A 42 13.30 6.27 5.75
C ARG A 42 14.23 5.17 5.23
N GLY A 43 14.02 3.94 5.67
CA GLY A 43 14.80 2.77 5.24
C GLY A 43 14.39 2.20 3.89
N SER A 44 13.33 2.74 3.23
CA SER A 44 12.83 2.20 1.99
C SER A 44 13.65 2.66 0.78
N PRO A 45 13.72 1.83 -0.29
CA PRO A 45 14.44 2.21 -1.52
C PRO A 45 13.75 3.36 -2.28
N HIS A 46 12.52 3.67 -1.93
CA HIS A 46 11.73 4.73 -2.56
C HIS A 46 11.55 5.98 -1.68
N ALA A 47 12.27 6.06 -0.54
CA ALA A 47 12.18 7.21 0.35
C ALA A 47 12.41 8.56 -0.35
N GLY A 48 13.37 8.63 -1.26
CA GLY A 48 13.69 9.86 -2.01
C GLY A 48 12.60 10.36 -2.97
N ARG A 49 11.54 9.58 -3.19
CA ARG A 49 10.37 10.02 -3.99
C ARG A 49 9.31 10.74 -3.17
N LEU A 50 9.41 10.67 -1.86
CA LEU A 50 8.47 11.24 -0.90
C LEU A 50 9.21 12.30 -0.11
N ILE A 51 8.70 13.51 -0.12
CA ILE A 51 9.37 14.66 0.48
C ILE A 51 8.75 14.94 1.84
N ALA A 52 9.56 14.85 2.89
CA ALA A 52 9.14 15.22 4.23
C ALA A 52 8.89 16.74 4.29
N GLU A 53 7.74 17.16 4.83
CA GLU A 53 7.35 18.56 4.89
C GLU A 53 7.17 19.10 6.30
N SER A 54 6.63 18.29 7.22
CA SER A 54 6.51 18.70 8.64
C SER A 54 6.34 17.50 9.56
N LEU A 55 6.94 17.59 10.74
CA LEU A 55 6.80 16.64 11.83
C LEU A 55 5.82 17.19 12.86
N TRP A 56 4.84 16.39 13.24
CA TRP A 56 3.81 16.70 14.21
C TRP A 56 3.97 15.80 15.42
N MET A 57 4.25 16.37 16.57
CA MET A 57 4.48 15.64 17.82
C MET A 57 3.33 15.85 18.77
N MET A 58 2.97 14.82 19.52
CA MET A 58 2.02 14.96 20.62
C MET A 58 2.66 15.72 21.78
N GLU A 59 1.89 16.65 22.37
CA GLU A 59 2.33 17.44 23.52
C GLU A 59 2.82 16.54 24.65
N GLY A 60 3.94 16.92 25.29
CA GLY A 60 4.54 16.17 26.39
C GLY A 60 5.42 14.99 25.99
N MET A 61 5.55 14.72 24.69
CA MET A 61 6.44 13.66 24.18
C MET A 61 7.79 14.24 23.75
N ASP A 62 8.85 13.48 23.94
CA ASP A 62 10.17 13.82 23.39
C ASP A 62 10.22 13.46 21.88
N THR A 63 10.88 14.31 21.11
CA THR A 63 11.15 13.99 19.71
C THR A 63 12.13 12.81 19.65
N PRO A 64 11.78 11.68 19.03
CA PRO A 64 12.68 10.56 18.92
C PRO A 64 13.98 10.94 18.20
N LYS A 65 15.12 10.45 18.70
CA LYS A 65 16.45 10.75 18.12
C LYS A 65 16.54 10.58 16.61
N PRO A 66 15.94 9.51 16.01
CA PRO A 66 15.97 9.33 14.55
C PRO A 66 15.30 10.44 13.75
N PHE A 67 14.54 11.34 14.39
CA PHE A 67 13.79 12.39 13.68
C PHE A 67 14.42 13.79 13.81
N HIS A 68 15.47 13.93 14.64
CA HIS A 68 16.15 15.22 14.83
C HIS A 68 16.82 15.74 13.54
N ASP A 69 17.18 14.85 12.64
CA ASP A 69 17.87 15.13 11.37
C ASP A 69 16.96 15.21 10.16
N LEU A 70 15.62 15.18 10.34
CA LEU A 70 14.68 15.30 9.23
C LEU A 70 14.72 16.68 8.54
N GLY A 71 15.19 17.72 9.24
CA GLY A 71 15.32 19.06 8.68
C GLY A 71 13.99 19.72 8.31
N VAL A 72 12.87 19.27 8.90
CA VAL A 72 11.53 19.79 8.63
C VAL A 72 10.97 20.56 9.83
N PRO A 73 10.02 21.47 9.61
CA PRO A 73 9.34 22.18 10.70
C PRO A 73 8.68 21.21 11.70
N LEU A 74 8.88 21.45 12.98
CA LEU A 74 8.25 20.72 14.08
C LEU A 74 7.02 21.48 14.58
N GLN A 75 5.90 20.77 14.74
CA GLN A 75 4.65 21.27 15.28
C GLN A 75 4.21 20.41 16.47
N TRP A 76 3.61 21.03 17.47
CA TRP A 76 3.09 20.34 18.66
C TRP A 76 1.56 20.29 18.60
N LEU A 77 0.98 19.11 18.81
CA LEU A 77 -0.47 18.89 18.87
C LEU A 77 -0.88 18.42 20.26
N GLY A 78 -2.00 18.91 20.75
CA GLY A 78 -2.66 18.30 21.90
C GLY A 78 -3.15 16.87 21.54
N GLU A 79 -3.19 16.00 22.56
CA GLU A 79 -3.55 14.56 22.41
C GLU A 79 -4.85 14.35 21.63
N LYS A 80 -5.88 15.16 21.91
CA LYS A 80 -7.19 15.06 21.23
C LYS A 80 -7.09 15.26 19.72
N LEU A 81 -6.27 16.20 19.26
CA LEU A 81 -6.07 16.42 17.82
C LEU A 81 -5.24 15.31 17.18
N MET A 82 -4.27 14.74 17.89
CA MET A 82 -3.53 13.59 17.42
C MET A 82 -4.42 12.34 17.32
N ALA A 83 -5.35 12.16 18.27
CA ALA A 83 -6.37 11.10 18.21
C ALA A 83 -7.29 11.26 16.98
N ASP A 84 -7.77 12.48 16.74
CA ASP A 84 -8.58 12.79 15.55
C ASP A 84 -7.83 12.51 14.22
N LEU A 85 -6.53 12.82 14.15
CA LEU A 85 -5.70 12.55 12.96
C LEU A 85 -5.48 11.06 12.71
N SER A 86 -5.30 10.30 13.79
CA SER A 86 -4.97 8.88 13.72
C SER A 86 -6.21 7.97 13.65
N ASP A 87 -7.41 8.51 13.88
CA ASP A 87 -8.63 7.73 14.06
C ASP A 87 -8.41 6.60 15.09
N SER A 88 -7.84 6.94 16.23
CA SER A 88 -7.43 5.98 17.26
C SER A 88 -7.67 6.52 18.66
N ALA A 89 -8.19 5.65 19.52
CA ALA A 89 -8.32 5.95 20.96
C ALA A 89 -6.95 6.01 21.68
N SER A 90 -5.92 5.36 21.10
CA SER A 90 -4.53 5.46 21.55
C SER A 90 -3.70 6.10 20.44
N PRO A 91 -3.64 7.43 20.40
CA PRO A 91 -2.95 8.13 19.32
C PRO A 91 -1.44 7.88 19.36
N PRO A 92 -0.79 7.80 18.19
CA PRO A 92 0.66 7.71 18.15
C PRO A 92 1.32 9.00 18.65
N PRO A 93 2.56 8.93 19.17
CA PRO A 93 3.26 10.09 19.69
C PRO A 93 3.66 11.11 18.62
N CYS A 94 3.70 10.69 17.36
CA CYS A 94 4.13 11.53 16.25
C CYS A 94 3.43 11.19 14.94
N ALA A 95 3.45 12.17 14.03
CA ALA A 95 3.01 12.04 12.66
C ALA A 95 3.91 12.86 11.72
N LEU A 96 4.29 12.29 10.58
CA LEU A 96 5.11 12.96 9.57
C LEU A 96 4.27 13.20 8.31
N LEU A 97 4.15 14.46 7.91
CA LEU A 97 3.55 14.83 6.64
C LEU A 97 4.56 14.62 5.52
N LEU A 98 4.18 13.85 4.53
CA LEU A 98 4.94 13.63 3.30
C LEU A 98 4.17 14.14 2.09
N ARG A 99 4.87 14.83 1.19
CA ARG A 99 4.38 15.08 -0.15
C ARG A 99 4.76 13.91 -1.06
N LEU A 100 3.79 13.39 -1.78
CA LEU A 100 3.98 12.31 -2.74
C LEU A 100 4.64 12.86 -4.02
N GLY A 101 5.69 12.23 -4.47
CA GLY A 101 6.33 12.51 -5.75
C GLY A 101 5.61 11.87 -6.94
N SER A 102 6.21 11.98 -8.11
CA SER A 102 5.71 11.33 -9.32
C SER A 102 5.74 9.80 -9.21
N GLU A 103 4.83 9.15 -9.92
CA GLU A 103 4.87 7.70 -10.08
C GLU A 103 6.19 7.25 -10.75
N PRO A 104 6.65 6.04 -10.41
CA PRO A 104 7.86 5.51 -11.02
C PRO A 104 7.69 5.27 -12.51
N ASP A 105 8.67 5.66 -13.29
CA ASP A 105 8.77 5.33 -14.72
C ASP A 105 9.66 4.11 -14.95
N GLY A 106 9.62 3.59 -16.18
CA GLY A 106 10.50 2.52 -16.64
C GLY A 106 9.81 1.15 -16.77
N PRO A 107 10.55 0.13 -17.22
CA PRO A 107 10.03 -1.20 -17.46
C PRO A 107 9.56 -1.88 -16.18
N LEU A 108 8.66 -2.85 -16.32
CA LEU A 108 8.19 -3.65 -15.20
C LEU A 108 9.33 -4.47 -14.57
N LYS A 109 9.27 -4.59 -13.26
CA LYS A 109 10.20 -5.44 -12.49
C LYS A 109 9.88 -6.92 -12.71
N ASN A 110 10.76 -7.79 -12.22
CA ASN A 110 10.60 -9.24 -12.41
C ASN A 110 9.37 -9.81 -11.71
N ARG A 111 9.03 -9.27 -10.53
CA ARG A 111 7.85 -9.70 -9.76
C ARG A 111 6.92 -8.52 -9.53
N VAL A 112 5.72 -8.63 -10.07
CA VAL A 112 4.71 -7.58 -9.99
C VAL A 112 3.42 -8.13 -9.42
N ILE A 113 2.89 -7.47 -8.39
CA ILE A 113 1.53 -7.69 -7.91
C ILE A 113 0.59 -6.72 -8.61
N VAL A 114 -0.59 -7.18 -9.02
CA VAL A 114 -1.55 -6.38 -9.79
C VAL A 114 -2.91 -6.39 -9.10
N PRO A 115 -3.13 -5.56 -8.05
CA PRO A 115 -4.44 -5.39 -7.45
C PRO A 115 -5.40 -4.69 -8.42
N TRP A 116 -6.62 -5.22 -8.54
CA TRP A 116 -7.65 -4.71 -9.43
C TRP A 116 -9.01 -4.64 -8.74
N GLY A 117 -9.55 -3.43 -8.57
CA GLY A 117 -10.81 -3.23 -7.89
C GLY A 117 -10.79 -3.50 -6.37
N ILE A 118 -9.63 -3.54 -5.74
CA ILE A 118 -9.48 -3.76 -4.29
C ILE A 118 -9.89 -2.49 -3.54
N GLN A 119 -11.15 -2.42 -3.10
CA GLN A 119 -11.74 -1.21 -2.55
C GLN A 119 -11.41 -0.98 -1.06
N ASP A 120 -11.19 -2.03 -0.27
CA ASP A 120 -10.81 -1.86 1.13
C ASP A 120 -9.32 -1.53 1.26
N PRO A 121 -8.96 -0.37 1.87
CA PRO A 121 -7.56 0.02 2.03
C PRO A 121 -6.77 -0.93 2.93
N GLY A 122 -7.43 -1.63 3.86
CA GLY A 122 -6.80 -2.63 4.73
C GLY A 122 -6.37 -3.86 3.93
N ASN A 123 -7.25 -4.36 3.06
CA ASN A 123 -6.92 -5.48 2.16
C ASN A 123 -5.81 -5.10 1.18
N LEU A 124 -5.89 -3.91 0.57
CA LEU A 124 -4.81 -3.42 -0.29
C LEU A 124 -3.48 -3.35 0.45
N GLY A 125 -3.48 -2.82 1.68
CA GLY A 125 -2.30 -2.78 2.53
C GLY A 125 -1.75 -4.17 2.84
N ALA A 126 -2.61 -5.13 3.18
CA ALA A 126 -2.21 -6.51 3.47
C ALA A 126 -1.64 -7.23 2.23
N ILE A 127 -2.20 -6.97 1.03
CA ILE A 127 -1.64 -7.44 -0.25
C ILE A 127 -0.21 -6.91 -0.43
N PHE A 128 0.00 -5.63 -0.24
CA PHE A 128 1.34 -5.02 -0.38
C PHE A 128 2.33 -5.56 0.63
N ARG A 129 1.88 -5.79 1.87
CA ARG A 129 2.71 -6.38 2.91
C ARG A 129 3.18 -7.78 2.53
N SER A 130 2.28 -8.63 2.06
CA SER A 130 2.61 -9.98 1.60
C SER A 130 3.51 -9.95 0.37
N ALA A 131 3.19 -9.12 -0.62
CA ALA A 131 3.98 -8.98 -1.84
C ALA A 131 5.42 -8.57 -1.53
N ALA A 132 5.63 -7.52 -0.73
CA ALA A 132 6.95 -7.08 -0.34
C ALA A 132 7.71 -8.13 0.47
N ALA A 133 7.04 -8.82 1.41
CA ALA A 133 7.64 -9.88 2.23
C ALA A 133 8.16 -11.06 1.39
N PHE A 134 7.52 -11.32 0.25
CA PHE A 134 7.88 -12.42 -0.65
C PHE A 134 8.60 -11.95 -1.93
N GLY A 135 9.28 -10.79 -1.85
CA GLY A 135 10.22 -10.34 -2.88
C GLY A 135 9.59 -9.74 -4.13
N PHE A 136 8.29 -9.41 -4.12
CA PHE A 136 7.71 -8.59 -5.17
C PHE A 136 8.24 -7.16 -5.04
N GLN A 137 8.53 -6.54 -6.15
CA GLN A 137 9.23 -5.25 -6.21
C GLN A 137 8.34 -4.12 -6.72
N GLU A 138 7.24 -4.46 -7.37
CA GLU A 138 6.36 -3.50 -8.02
C GLU A 138 4.89 -3.87 -7.85
N ALA A 139 4.04 -2.85 -7.83
CA ALA A 139 2.60 -2.99 -7.86
C ALA A 139 2.01 -2.18 -9.02
N LEU A 140 1.21 -2.83 -9.87
CA LEU A 140 0.35 -2.16 -10.85
C LEU A 140 -1.05 -2.03 -10.27
N LEU A 141 -1.43 -0.83 -9.89
CA LEU A 141 -2.71 -0.56 -9.24
C LEU A 141 -3.77 -0.23 -10.29
N GLY A 142 -4.69 -1.18 -10.51
CA GLY A 142 -5.79 -1.04 -11.47
C GLY A 142 -6.92 -0.14 -10.97
N PRO A 143 -7.88 0.17 -11.86
CA PRO A 143 -9.06 0.97 -11.53
C PRO A 143 -9.86 0.38 -10.36
N GLY A 144 -10.52 1.26 -9.61
CA GLY A 144 -11.38 0.87 -8.49
C GLY A 144 -10.64 0.46 -7.22
N CYS A 145 -9.31 0.46 -7.22
CA CYS A 145 -8.53 0.21 -6.01
C CYS A 145 -8.53 1.41 -5.06
N ALA A 146 -8.47 1.10 -3.76
CA ALA A 146 -8.24 2.10 -2.74
C ALA A 146 -6.89 2.81 -2.96
N ASP A 147 -6.75 4.00 -2.38
CA ASP A 147 -5.48 4.72 -2.42
C ASP A 147 -4.49 4.08 -1.42
N PRO A 148 -3.30 3.63 -1.89
CA PRO A 148 -2.29 2.94 -1.08
C PRO A 148 -1.66 3.83 0.00
N PHE A 149 -1.75 5.15 -0.15
CA PHE A 149 -1.17 6.13 0.75
C PHE A 149 -2.18 6.71 1.74
N THR A 150 -3.36 6.10 1.90
CA THR A 150 -4.23 6.44 3.02
C THR A 150 -3.67 5.92 4.35
N PRO A 151 -3.94 6.58 5.48
CA PRO A 151 -3.49 6.08 6.79
C PRO A 151 -3.93 4.63 7.07
N LYS A 152 -5.13 4.23 6.63
CA LYS A 152 -5.62 2.85 6.79
C LYS A 152 -4.81 1.85 5.96
N ALA A 153 -4.48 2.17 4.70
CA ALA A 153 -3.67 1.31 3.84
C ALA A 153 -2.22 1.20 4.35
N LEU A 154 -1.64 2.32 4.79
CA LEU A 154 -0.30 2.34 5.36
C LEU A 154 -0.20 1.53 6.66
N ARG A 155 -1.21 1.61 7.53
CA ARG A 155 -1.30 0.73 8.70
C ARG A 155 -1.42 -0.75 8.29
N GLY A 156 -2.32 -1.06 7.35
CA GLY A 156 -2.51 -2.43 6.85
C GLY A 156 -1.24 -3.02 6.24
N SER A 157 -0.47 -2.22 5.52
CA SER A 157 0.80 -2.63 4.93
C SER A 157 1.97 -2.61 5.91
N MET A 158 1.82 -2.02 7.11
CA MET A 158 2.95 -1.72 8.01
C MET A 158 4.08 -0.97 7.31
N GLY A 159 3.73 -0.08 6.37
CA GLY A 159 4.68 0.68 5.56
C GLY A 159 5.26 -0.07 4.35
N ALA A 160 4.87 -1.32 4.09
CA ALA A 160 5.37 -2.08 2.93
C ALA A 160 5.04 -1.42 1.58
N ALA A 161 4.03 -0.53 1.51
CA ALA A 161 3.78 0.30 0.35
C ALA A 161 5.00 1.14 -0.08
N PHE A 162 5.92 1.46 0.84
CA PHE A 162 7.16 2.18 0.53
C PHE A 162 8.28 1.26 0.00
N LEU A 163 8.11 -0.05 0.09
CA LEU A 163 9.06 -1.03 -0.42
C LEU A 163 8.76 -1.42 -1.88
N LEU A 164 7.58 -1.04 -2.39
CA LEU A 164 7.12 -1.35 -3.73
C LEU A 164 7.19 -0.12 -4.63
N SER A 165 7.55 -0.33 -5.90
CA SER A 165 7.36 0.64 -6.97
C SER A 165 5.90 0.61 -7.39
N ILE A 166 5.08 1.57 -6.94
CA ILE A 166 3.64 1.59 -7.22
C ILE A 166 3.35 2.46 -8.43
N LYS A 167 2.69 1.88 -9.44
CA LYS A 167 2.20 2.57 -10.65
C LYS A 167 0.69 2.39 -10.76
N ARG A 168 -0.03 3.43 -11.17
CA ARG A 168 -1.45 3.33 -11.52
C ARG A 168 -1.61 3.06 -13.00
N VAL A 169 -2.51 2.13 -13.34
CA VAL A 169 -2.84 1.80 -14.72
C VAL A 169 -4.34 1.87 -14.92
N LEU A 170 -4.76 2.36 -16.08
CA LEU A 170 -6.20 2.40 -16.44
C LEU A 170 -6.62 1.13 -17.16
N THR A 171 -5.69 0.54 -17.90
CA THR A 171 -5.87 -0.69 -18.68
C THR A 171 -4.74 -1.63 -18.40
N LEU A 172 -4.98 -2.93 -18.56
CA LEU A 172 -3.94 -3.94 -18.39
C LEU A 172 -3.35 -4.25 -19.77
N GLU A 173 -2.11 -3.85 -19.97
CA GLU A 173 -1.34 -4.20 -21.15
C GLU A 173 -0.51 -5.44 -20.84
N ILE A 174 -0.83 -6.53 -21.54
CA ILE A 174 -0.11 -7.81 -21.37
C ILE A 174 1.17 -7.73 -22.19
N GLY A 175 2.29 -7.56 -21.51
CA GLY A 175 3.63 -7.65 -22.07
C GLY A 175 4.32 -8.95 -21.70
N ASP A 176 5.64 -8.94 -21.76
CA ASP A 176 6.48 -10.08 -21.42
C ASP A 176 6.25 -10.58 -19.99
N GLY A 177 6.42 -11.90 -19.84
CA GLY A 177 6.28 -12.59 -18.57
C GLY A 177 5.03 -13.43 -18.44
N LYS A 178 4.89 -14.04 -17.29
CA LYS A 178 3.80 -14.96 -16.96
C LYS A 178 2.74 -14.21 -16.16
N TRP A 179 1.53 -14.17 -16.68
CA TRP A 179 0.41 -13.43 -16.13
C TRP A 179 -0.63 -14.40 -15.56
N PHE A 180 -0.81 -14.36 -14.25
CA PHE A 180 -1.77 -15.22 -13.57
C PHE A 180 -2.82 -14.37 -12.83
N ALA A 181 -4.09 -14.72 -12.98
CA ALA A 181 -5.18 -14.14 -12.20
C ALA A 181 -5.63 -15.13 -11.14
N LEU A 182 -5.66 -14.69 -9.88
CA LEU A 182 -6.22 -15.49 -8.79
C LEU A 182 -7.74 -15.55 -8.94
N ASP A 183 -8.23 -16.71 -9.36
CA ASP A 183 -9.64 -16.94 -9.64
C ASP A 183 -9.92 -18.45 -9.70
N SER A 184 -11.04 -18.87 -9.11
CA SER A 184 -11.51 -20.26 -9.11
C SER A 184 -12.47 -20.59 -10.25
N GLY A 185 -12.65 -19.68 -11.22
CA GLY A 185 -13.55 -19.86 -12.36
C GLY A 185 -13.11 -20.96 -13.35
N ALA A 186 -13.96 -21.22 -14.34
CA ALA A 186 -13.72 -22.24 -15.35
C ALA A 186 -12.37 -22.03 -16.07
N GLY A 187 -11.62 -23.10 -16.27
CA GLY A 187 -10.30 -23.08 -16.89
C GLY A 187 -9.14 -22.69 -15.95
N ALA A 188 -9.41 -22.49 -14.67
CA ALA A 188 -8.36 -22.25 -13.68
C ALA A 188 -7.56 -23.55 -13.46
N ILE A 189 -6.23 -23.41 -13.43
CA ILE A 189 -5.35 -24.50 -13.01
C ILE A 189 -5.04 -24.34 -11.51
N PRO A 190 -4.70 -25.41 -10.78
CA PRO A 190 -4.23 -25.30 -9.41
C PRO A 190 -2.96 -24.43 -9.32
N LEU A 191 -2.85 -23.63 -8.26
CA LEU A 191 -1.69 -22.74 -8.07
C LEU A 191 -0.37 -23.51 -8.03
N ASP A 192 -0.38 -24.72 -7.50
CA ASP A 192 0.78 -25.61 -7.44
C ASP A 192 1.17 -26.21 -8.80
N ALA A 193 0.30 -26.16 -9.80
CA ALA A 193 0.59 -26.56 -11.18
C ALA A 193 1.05 -25.38 -12.08
N ALA A 194 0.91 -24.14 -11.62
CA ALA A 194 1.28 -22.97 -12.39
C ALA A 194 2.81 -22.78 -12.44
N ASP A 195 3.35 -22.31 -13.55
CA ASP A 195 4.76 -21.92 -13.68
C ASP A 195 4.99 -20.50 -13.13
N LEU A 196 5.28 -20.39 -11.84
CA LEU A 196 5.49 -19.13 -11.14
C LEU A 196 6.94 -18.57 -11.23
N THR A 197 7.73 -19.01 -12.21
CA THR A 197 9.08 -18.45 -12.44
C THR A 197 9.01 -17.05 -13.06
N GLU A 198 10.04 -16.26 -12.85
CA GLU A 198 10.15 -14.88 -13.36
C GLU A 198 10.31 -14.81 -14.89
N PRO A 199 9.86 -13.74 -15.54
CA PRO A 199 9.13 -12.58 -15.02
C PRO A 199 7.67 -12.95 -14.67
N LEU A 200 7.22 -12.59 -13.47
CA LEU A 200 5.94 -13.01 -12.89
C LEU A 200 5.01 -11.84 -12.59
N ARG A 201 3.74 -11.98 -12.95
CA ARG A 201 2.64 -11.03 -12.71
C ARG A 201 1.48 -11.76 -12.05
N ILE A 202 1.09 -11.36 -10.84
CA ILE A 202 -0.04 -11.95 -10.12
C ILE A 202 -1.16 -10.91 -9.98
N LEU A 203 -2.28 -11.17 -10.65
CA LEU A 203 -3.48 -10.35 -10.61
C LEU A 203 -4.36 -10.78 -9.43
N VAL A 204 -4.79 -9.80 -8.64
CA VAL A 204 -5.67 -10.00 -7.50
C VAL A 204 -6.94 -9.19 -7.72
N GLY A 205 -8.04 -9.85 -8.00
CA GLY A 205 -9.34 -9.24 -8.26
C GLY A 205 -10.12 -8.88 -7.00
N ASN A 206 -11.22 -8.15 -7.20
CA ASN A 206 -12.18 -7.78 -6.15
C ASN A 206 -12.84 -9.02 -5.53
N GLU A 207 -13.08 -8.96 -4.22
CA GLU A 207 -13.64 -10.06 -3.41
C GLU A 207 -15.07 -10.45 -3.79
N GLY A 208 -15.89 -9.51 -4.28
CA GLY A 208 -17.31 -9.73 -4.53
C GLY A 208 -17.63 -10.25 -5.93
N HIS A 209 -16.82 -9.97 -6.92
CA HIS A 209 -17.14 -10.25 -8.32
C HIS A 209 -16.03 -11.05 -9.03
N GLY A 210 -14.87 -11.23 -8.41
CA GLY A 210 -13.71 -11.90 -9.00
C GLY A 210 -13.33 -11.31 -10.37
N TRP A 211 -12.71 -12.12 -11.20
CA TRP A 211 -12.46 -11.81 -12.61
C TRP A 211 -13.57 -12.44 -13.45
N LYS A 212 -14.53 -11.64 -13.92
CA LYS A 212 -15.51 -12.13 -14.89
C LYS A 212 -14.77 -12.64 -16.12
N HIS A 213 -15.23 -13.76 -16.68
CA HIS A 213 -14.58 -14.45 -17.80
C HIS A 213 -14.25 -13.52 -18.98
N GLU A 214 -15.08 -12.51 -19.19
CA GLU A 214 -14.95 -11.54 -20.29
C GLU A 214 -14.00 -10.38 -19.99
N SER A 215 -13.45 -10.28 -18.76
CA SER A 215 -12.64 -9.13 -18.34
C SER A 215 -11.14 -9.41 -18.27
N LEU A 216 -10.70 -10.68 -18.38
CA LEU A 216 -9.27 -11.00 -18.42
C LEU A 216 -8.73 -10.87 -19.84
N PRO A 217 -7.65 -10.11 -20.05
CA PRO A 217 -6.98 -10.03 -21.34
C PRO A 217 -6.46 -11.40 -21.81
N ALA A 218 -6.37 -11.59 -23.12
CA ALA A 218 -5.70 -12.76 -23.69
C ALA A 218 -4.25 -12.86 -23.17
N GLY A 219 -3.80 -14.06 -22.84
CA GLY A 219 -2.46 -14.29 -22.27
C GLY A 219 -2.42 -14.31 -20.73
N VAL A 220 -3.52 -14.01 -20.05
CA VAL A 220 -3.64 -14.16 -18.59
C VAL A 220 -4.25 -15.53 -18.27
N GLN A 221 -3.54 -16.34 -17.52
CA GLN A 221 -4.01 -17.65 -17.09
C GLN A 221 -4.69 -17.55 -15.71
N ARG A 222 -5.85 -18.23 -15.55
CA ARG A 222 -6.50 -18.36 -14.25
C ARG A 222 -5.77 -19.38 -13.39
N VAL A 223 -5.58 -19.05 -12.11
CA VAL A 223 -5.02 -19.97 -11.12
C VAL A 223 -5.90 -19.99 -9.88
N ALA A 224 -6.20 -21.19 -9.41
CA ALA A 224 -7.02 -21.41 -8.23
C ALA A 224 -6.17 -21.89 -7.06
N ILE A 225 -6.45 -21.34 -5.88
CA ILE A 225 -6.00 -21.92 -4.61
C ILE A 225 -7.06 -22.93 -4.19
N PRO A 226 -6.72 -24.24 -4.12
CA PRO A 226 -7.70 -25.25 -3.70
C PRO A 226 -8.25 -24.93 -2.30
N THR A 227 -9.57 -24.91 -2.17
CA THR A 227 -10.27 -24.67 -0.90
C THR A 227 -11.26 -25.80 -0.61
N THR A 228 -11.55 -26.05 0.67
CA THR A 228 -12.59 -26.97 1.13
C THR A 228 -13.52 -26.23 2.06
N GLY A 229 -14.84 -26.34 1.84
CA GLY A 229 -15.85 -25.77 2.72
C GLY A 229 -16.16 -24.29 2.55
N VAL A 230 -15.42 -23.57 1.68
CA VAL A 230 -15.69 -22.17 1.31
C VAL A 230 -15.50 -21.99 -0.20
N GLU A 231 -16.26 -21.08 -0.80
CA GLU A 231 -16.20 -20.81 -2.24
C GLU A 231 -14.96 -19.98 -2.64
N SER A 232 -14.52 -19.08 -1.75
CA SER A 232 -13.39 -18.19 -2.03
C SER A 232 -12.67 -17.77 -0.74
N LEU A 233 -11.44 -17.30 -0.89
CA LEU A 233 -10.64 -16.68 0.16
C LEU A 233 -10.74 -15.15 0.08
N ASN A 234 -10.50 -14.49 1.21
CA ASN A 234 -10.25 -13.05 1.18
C ASN A 234 -9.09 -12.73 0.21
N ALA A 235 -9.22 -11.66 -0.56
CA ALA A 235 -8.26 -11.28 -1.62
C ALA A 235 -6.82 -11.12 -1.09
N ALA A 236 -6.64 -10.55 0.10
CA ALA A 236 -5.31 -10.38 0.69
C ALA A 236 -4.71 -11.72 1.15
N VAL A 237 -5.55 -12.65 1.64
CA VAL A 237 -5.11 -14.00 2.00
C VAL A 237 -4.68 -14.76 0.74
N ALA A 238 -5.51 -14.74 -0.31
CA ALA A 238 -5.18 -15.39 -1.59
C ALA A 238 -3.87 -14.83 -2.20
N ALA A 239 -3.71 -13.51 -2.19
CA ALA A 239 -2.48 -12.86 -2.63
C ALA A 239 -1.27 -13.32 -1.81
N GLY A 240 -1.40 -13.40 -0.48
CA GLY A 240 -0.33 -13.86 0.41
C GLY A 240 0.12 -15.29 0.11
N ILE A 241 -0.84 -16.21 -0.11
CA ILE A 241 -0.56 -17.61 -0.47
C ILE A 241 0.16 -17.68 -1.82
N ALA A 242 -0.32 -16.95 -2.82
CA ALA A 242 0.29 -16.95 -4.16
C ALA A 242 1.71 -16.37 -4.15
N CYS A 243 1.93 -15.27 -3.44
CA CYS A 243 3.25 -14.65 -3.29
C CYS A 243 4.24 -15.59 -2.56
N TYR A 244 3.77 -16.26 -1.49
CA TYR A 244 4.56 -17.26 -0.78
C TYR A 244 4.94 -18.44 -1.69
N GLU A 245 3.98 -18.99 -2.43
CA GLU A 245 4.23 -20.11 -3.33
C GLU A 245 5.25 -19.74 -4.44
N ALA A 246 5.12 -18.53 -4.99
CA ALA A 246 6.10 -18.00 -5.94
C ALA A 246 7.51 -17.92 -5.34
N GLN A 247 7.64 -17.39 -4.12
CA GLN A 247 8.93 -17.30 -3.42
C GLN A 247 9.51 -18.67 -3.09
N ARG A 248 8.67 -19.60 -2.61
CA ARG A 248 9.09 -20.96 -2.24
C ARG A 248 9.75 -21.69 -3.41
N ARG A 249 9.19 -21.56 -4.62
CA ARG A 249 9.70 -22.23 -5.84
C ARG A 249 10.98 -21.63 -6.39
N MET A 250 11.27 -20.37 -6.07
CA MET A 250 12.51 -19.74 -6.49
C MET A 250 13.68 -19.97 -5.53
N ALA A 251 13.37 -20.40 -4.29
CA ALA A 251 14.36 -20.70 -3.27
C ALA A 251 14.81 -22.18 -3.27
N GLY A 252 14.15 -23.05 -3.99
CA GLY A 252 14.48 -24.46 -4.17
C GLY A 252 14.99 -24.77 -5.57
#